data_732ef32230eee04b978cf25a36028d91
#
_entry.id   732ef32230eee04b978cf25a36028d91
#
_cell.length_a   1.000
_cell.length_b   1.000
_cell.length_c   1.000
_cell.angle_alpha   90.00
_cell.angle_beta   90.00
_cell.angle_gamma   90.00
#
_symmetry.space_group_name_H-M   'P 1'
#
loop_
_entity.id
_entity.type
_entity.pdbx_description
1 polymer ?
#
loop_
_entity_poly.entity_id
_entity_poly.type
_entity_poly.pdbx_seq_one_letter_code
_entity_poly.pdbx_strand_id
1 'polypeptide(L)'
;MTTRRNFIKATVLSAALASFDLASQASFAADTIKVGVLHSLSGTMAISETALKETVLMTIEEINKAGGVLGKKLEPVVVDPASNWPLFAEKARQLLTKDKVAVTFGCWTSVSRKSVLPVYKELNGLLFYPVQYEGEELEKNVFYTGAAPNQQAIPSVEYLMSKDGGEAKRFVLLGTDYVYPRTTNKILRAFLKSKGVAEADIMEEY
;
A
#
# COMPACT_ATOMS: atom_id res chain seq x y z
N MET A 1 -3.99 -74.88 14.37
CA MET A 1 -5.15 -73.95 14.33
C MET A 1 -4.84 -72.55 14.94
N THR A 2 -3.75 -71.92 14.54
CA THR A 2 -3.29 -70.63 15.19
C THR A 2 -3.09 -69.50 14.18
N THR A 3 -3.47 -69.64 12.94
CA THR A 3 -3.08 -68.67 11.89
C THR A 3 -4.13 -67.62 11.55
N ARG A 4 -5.40 -67.83 11.76
CA ARG A 4 -6.48 -66.84 11.40
C ARG A 4 -6.63 -65.73 12.40
N ARG A 5 -6.41 -65.95 13.70
CA ARG A 5 -6.59 -64.90 14.75
C ARG A 5 -5.49 -63.88 14.82
N ASN A 6 -4.31 -64.25 14.35
CA ASN A 6 -3.17 -63.30 14.28
C ASN A 6 -3.22 -62.42 13.02
N PHE A 7 -3.81 -62.93 11.91
CA PHE A 7 -3.99 -62.16 10.69
C PHE A 7 -4.99 -61.00 10.87
N ILE A 8 -6.09 -61.27 11.59
CA ILE A 8 -7.12 -60.25 11.86
C ILE A 8 -6.57 -59.11 12.77
N LYS A 9 -5.71 -59.46 13.75
CA LYS A 9 -5.10 -58.45 14.64
C LYS A 9 -4.08 -57.59 13.92
N ALA A 10 -3.30 -58.13 13.00
CA ALA A 10 -2.34 -57.42 12.19
C ALA A 10 -3.03 -56.46 11.20
N THR A 11 -4.15 -56.88 10.58
CA THR A 11 -4.91 -56.05 9.64
C THR A 11 -5.63 -54.87 10.31
N VAL A 12 -6.15 -55.07 11.53
CA VAL A 12 -6.81 -53.99 12.29
C VAL A 12 -5.79 -52.95 12.78
N LEU A 13 -4.59 -53.37 13.18
CA LEU A 13 -3.53 -52.45 13.61
C LEU A 13 -2.96 -51.63 12.46
N SER A 14 -2.82 -52.25 11.26
CA SER A 14 -2.36 -51.52 10.06
C SER A 14 -3.40 -50.53 9.54
N ALA A 15 -4.70 -50.84 9.64
CA ALA A 15 -5.77 -49.91 9.28
C ALA A 15 -5.89 -48.73 10.24
N ALA A 16 -5.60 -48.93 11.54
CA ALA A 16 -5.63 -47.83 12.53
C ALA A 16 -4.43 -46.87 12.37
N LEU A 17 -3.25 -47.35 12.01
CA LEU A 17 -2.07 -46.55 11.72
C LEU A 17 -2.23 -45.72 10.43
N ALA A 18 -2.78 -46.35 9.38
CA ALA A 18 -3.06 -45.62 8.11
C ALA A 18 -4.13 -44.54 8.25
N SER A 19 -5.11 -44.72 9.13
CA SER A 19 -6.14 -43.73 9.41
C SER A 19 -5.61 -42.53 10.23
N PHE A 20 -4.57 -42.71 11.03
CA PHE A 20 -3.96 -41.64 11.82
C PHE A 20 -3.07 -40.77 10.94
N ASP A 21 -2.37 -41.31 9.94
CA ASP A 21 -1.58 -40.54 8.98
C ASP A 21 -2.45 -39.75 7.99
N LEU A 22 -3.60 -40.27 7.57
CA LEU A 22 -4.53 -39.52 6.73
C LEU A 22 -5.25 -38.38 7.48
N ALA A 23 -5.48 -38.54 8.77
CA ALA A 23 -6.11 -37.49 9.59
C ALA A 23 -5.14 -36.34 9.89
N SER A 24 -3.83 -36.59 9.91
CA SER A 24 -2.83 -35.52 10.10
C SER A 24 -2.49 -34.74 8.82
N GLN A 25 -2.83 -35.24 7.64
CA GLN A 25 -2.66 -34.53 6.37
C GLN A 25 -3.85 -33.64 6.00
N ALA A 26 -5.00 -33.78 6.65
CA ALA A 26 -6.20 -32.99 6.36
C ALA A 26 -6.28 -31.65 7.09
N SER A 27 -5.25 -31.23 7.81
CA SER A 27 -5.34 -30.07 8.70
C SER A 27 -4.26 -29.01 8.52
N PHE A 28 -3.78 -28.79 7.31
CA PHE A 28 -2.97 -27.59 7.02
C PHE A 28 -3.36 -26.95 5.69
N ALA A 29 -4.60 -26.53 5.56
CA ALA A 29 -4.82 -25.29 4.86
C ALA A 29 -4.17 -24.22 5.76
N ALA A 30 -2.94 -23.84 5.45
CA ALA A 30 -2.20 -22.87 6.26
C ALA A 30 -3.08 -21.61 6.36
N ASP A 31 -3.54 -21.33 7.58
CA ASP A 31 -4.32 -20.13 7.87
C ASP A 31 -3.38 -18.94 7.60
N THR A 32 -3.53 -18.33 6.41
CA THR A 32 -2.70 -17.22 5.94
C THR A 32 -3.36 -15.90 6.27
N ILE A 33 -2.58 -14.83 6.39
CA ILE A 33 -3.07 -13.46 6.44
C ILE A 33 -2.93 -12.88 5.04
N LYS A 34 -4.05 -12.63 4.36
CA LYS A 34 -4.04 -12.02 3.03
C LYS A 34 -3.72 -10.53 3.11
N VAL A 35 -2.78 -10.11 2.27
CA VAL A 35 -2.31 -8.72 2.14
C VAL A 35 -2.56 -8.25 0.71
N GLY A 36 -3.37 -7.21 0.55
CA GLY A 36 -3.64 -6.60 -0.75
C GLY A 36 -2.46 -5.78 -1.25
N VAL A 37 -2.14 -5.92 -2.53
CA VAL A 37 -1.12 -5.14 -3.24
C VAL A 37 -1.79 -4.48 -4.43
N LEU A 38 -2.04 -3.16 -4.31
CA LEU A 38 -2.83 -2.38 -5.26
C LEU A 38 -1.95 -1.36 -5.97
N HIS A 39 -1.27 -1.81 -7.02
CA HIS A 39 -0.38 -1.00 -7.85
C HIS A 39 -0.59 -1.28 -9.33
N SER A 40 -0.51 -0.23 -10.17
CA SER A 40 -0.60 -0.37 -11.63
C SER A 40 0.61 -1.12 -12.17
N LEU A 41 0.36 -2.25 -12.82
CA LEU A 41 1.35 -3.09 -13.48
C LEU A 41 1.32 -2.90 -15.00
N SER A 42 0.32 -2.18 -15.47
CA SER A 42 0.13 -1.77 -16.86
C SER A 42 -0.30 -0.29 -16.95
N GLY A 43 -0.25 0.29 -18.16
CA GLY A 43 -0.53 1.71 -18.37
C GLY A 43 0.64 2.62 -17.99
N THR A 44 0.38 3.93 -17.92
CA THR A 44 1.40 4.99 -17.79
C THR A 44 2.15 4.96 -16.46
N MET A 45 1.51 4.49 -15.39
CA MET A 45 2.12 4.46 -14.04
C MET A 45 2.92 3.18 -13.77
N ALA A 46 2.87 2.19 -14.63
CA ALA A 46 3.57 0.90 -14.45
C ALA A 46 5.07 1.06 -14.22
N ILE A 47 5.70 2.05 -14.86
CA ILE A 47 7.14 2.34 -14.71
C ILE A 47 7.54 2.61 -13.25
N SER A 48 6.66 3.24 -12.48
CA SER A 48 6.90 3.56 -11.06
C SER A 48 6.30 2.51 -10.12
N GLU A 49 5.07 2.06 -10.41
CA GLU A 49 4.32 1.23 -9.47
C GLU A 49 4.76 -0.24 -9.48
N THR A 50 5.41 -0.73 -10.54
CA THR A 50 5.97 -2.08 -10.55
C THR A 50 7.05 -2.25 -9.47
N ALA A 51 7.93 -1.27 -9.30
CA ALA A 51 8.95 -1.31 -8.24
C ALA A 51 8.33 -1.32 -6.84
N LEU A 52 7.24 -0.60 -6.63
CA LEU A 52 6.51 -0.61 -5.36
C LEU A 52 5.91 -1.98 -5.06
N LYS A 53 5.27 -2.60 -6.06
CA LYS A 53 4.75 -3.97 -5.94
C LYS A 53 5.87 -4.96 -5.57
N GLU A 54 7.02 -4.91 -6.26
CA GLU A 54 8.15 -5.80 -5.96
C GLU A 54 8.68 -5.59 -4.54
N THR A 55 8.75 -4.34 -4.07
CA THR A 55 9.16 -4.04 -2.69
C THR A 55 8.23 -4.68 -1.66
N VAL A 56 6.91 -4.60 -1.88
CA VAL A 56 5.93 -5.25 -0.99
C VAL A 56 6.11 -6.77 -1.01
N LEU A 57 6.27 -7.38 -2.19
CA LEU A 57 6.45 -8.83 -2.31
C LEU A 57 7.75 -9.29 -1.63
N MET A 58 8.85 -8.58 -1.84
CA MET A 58 10.13 -8.85 -1.18
C MET A 58 9.98 -8.81 0.35
N THR A 59 9.35 -7.77 0.87
CA THR A 59 9.12 -7.62 2.32
C THR A 59 8.24 -8.74 2.88
N ILE A 60 7.18 -9.12 2.17
CA ILE A 60 6.34 -10.27 2.55
C ILE A 60 7.16 -11.56 2.60
N GLU A 61 8.03 -11.78 1.61
CA GLU A 61 8.91 -12.95 1.59
C GLU A 61 9.86 -12.99 2.79
N GLU A 62 10.49 -11.86 3.13
CA GLU A 62 11.37 -11.73 4.30
C GLU A 62 10.62 -12.01 5.61
N ILE A 63 9.44 -11.41 5.80
CA ILE A 63 8.60 -11.67 6.97
C ILE A 63 8.22 -13.15 7.04
N ASN A 64 7.87 -13.76 5.91
CA ASN A 64 7.53 -15.16 5.83
C ASN A 64 8.71 -16.09 6.15
N LYS A 65 9.93 -15.75 5.72
CA LYS A 65 11.16 -16.47 6.08
C LYS A 65 11.42 -16.39 7.59
N ALA A 66 11.13 -15.23 8.20
CA ALA A 66 11.27 -15.04 9.64
C ALA A 66 10.17 -15.69 10.50
N GLY A 67 9.21 -16.39 9.89
CA GLY A 67 8.15 -17.12 10.62
C GLY A 67 6.74 -16.56 10.42
N GLY A 68 6.60 -15.45 9.70
CA GLY A 68 5.31 -14.80 9.45
C GLY A 68 4.87 -13.86 10.58
N VAL A 69 3.60 -13.56 10.62
CA VAL A 69 2.96 -12.69 11.63
C VAL A 69 2.01 -13.52 12.48
N LEU A 70 2.18 -13.49 13.80
CA LEU A 70 1.40 -14.31 14.74
C LEU A 70 1.39 -15.81 14.38
N GLY A 71 2.53 -16.33 13.86
CA GLY A 71 2.65 -17.72 13.44
C GLY A 71 2.00 -18.04 12.10
N LYS A 72 1.42 -17.07 11.40
CA LYS A 72 0.79 -17.23 10.09
C LYS A 72 1.64 -16.62 8.98
N LYS A 73 1.65 -17.26 7.82
CA LYS A 73 2.28 -16.69 6.63
C LYS A 73 1.43 -15.58 6.04
N LEU A 74 2.09 -14.56 5.48
CA LEU A 74 1.43 -13.53 4.68
C LEU A 74 1.25 -14.04 3.25
N GLU A 75 0.06 -13.86 2.70
CA GLU A 75 -0.31 -14.22 1.32
C GLU A 75 -0.60 -12.94 0.53
N PRO A 76 0.25 -12.55 -0.43
CA PRO A 76 -0.01 -11.37 -1.24
C PRO A 76 -1.14 -11.62 -2.24
N VAL A 77 -2.08 -10.68 -2.31
CA VAL A 77 -3.13 -10.62 -3.33
C VAL A 77 -2.85 -9.41 -4.20
N VAL A 78 -2.23 -9.65 -5.35
CA VAL A 78 -1.81 -8.59 -6.28
C VAL A 78 -2.91 -8.32 -7.29
N VAL A 79 -3.26 -7.04 -7.46
CA VAL A 79 -4.24 -6.59 -8.46
C VAL A 79 -3.65 -5.45 -9.29
N ASP A 80 -3.98 -5.44 -10.59
CA ASP A 80 -3.58 -4.39 -11.53
C ASP A 80 -4.78 -3.48 -11.85
N PRO A 81 -4.79 -2.23 -11.42
CA PRO A 81 -5.78 -1.23 -11.81
C PRO A 81 -5.42 -0.50 -13.12
N ALA A 82 -4.40 -0.93 -13.85
CA ALA A 82 -4.04 -0.50 -15.20
C ALA A 82 -3.96 1.03 -15.38
N SER A 83 -3.48 1.78 -14.40
CA SER A 83 -3.40 3.25 -14.38
C SER A 83 -4.77 3.93 -14.60
N ASN A 84 -5.85 3.26 -14.29
CA ASN A 84 -7.23 3.72 -14.47
C ASN A 84 -7.87 3.99 -13.10
N TRP A 85 -8.21 5.24 -12.81
CA TRP A 85 -8.67 5.66 -11.48
C TRP A 85 -9.99 4.97 -11.04
N PRO A 86 -11.03 4.86 -11.87
CA PRO A 86 -12.21 4.05 -11.55
C PRO A 86 -11.88 2.60 -11.24
N LEU A 87 -10.93 2.00 -11.97
CA LEU A 87 -10.51 0.62 -11.76
C LEU A 87 -9.76 0.44 -10.43
N PHE A 88 -9.04 1.46 -9.94
CA PHE A 88 -8.49 1.45 -8.59
C PHE A 88 -9.58 1.24 -7.53
N ALA A 89 -10.68 1.98 -7.62
CA ALA A 89 -11.79 1.83 -6.68
C ALA A 89 -12.46 0.45 -6.78
N GLU A 90 -12.63 -0.08 -7.99
CA GLU A 90 -13.17 -1.44 -8.21
C GLU A 90 -12.24 -2.50 -7.59
N LYS A 91 -10.94 -2.43 -7.87
CA LYS A 91 -9.95 -3.37 -7.32
C LYS A 91 -9.82 -3.27 -5.80
N ALA A 92 -9.89 -2.07 -5.23
CA ALA A 92 -9.95 -1.88 -3.79
C ALA A 92 -11.18 -2.60 -3.19
N ARG A 93 -12.35 -2.43 -3.81
CA ARG A 93 -13.58 -3.14 -3.39
C ARG A 93 -13.44 -4.66 -3.53
N GLN A 94 -12.85 -5.14 -4.62
CA GLN A 94 -12.55 -6.57 -4.80
C GLN A 94 -11.68 -7.10 -3.66
N LEU A 95 -10.56 -6.45 -3.36
CA LEU A 95 -9.63 -6.85 -2.28
C LEU A 95 -10.35 -6.97 -0.93
N LEU A 96 -11.20 -5.99 -0.59
CA LEU A 96 -11.87 -5.96 0.70
C LEU A 96 -13.05 -6.94 0.80
N THR A 97 -13.85 -7.11 -0.26
CA THR A 97 -15.10 -7.87 -0.19
C THR A 97 -14.95 -9.33 -0.64
N LYS A 98 -14.24 -9.56 -1.75
CA LYS A 98 -14.06 -10.88 -2.35
C LYS A 98 -12.83 -11.59 -1.77
N ASP A 99 -11.69 -10.92 -1.82
CA ASP A 99 -10.42 -11.50 -1.42
C ASP A 99 -10.22 -11.47 0.10
N LYS A 100 -10.93 -10.55 0.79
CA LYS A 100 -10.95 -10.38 2.26
C LYS A 100 -9.57 -10.15 2.84
N VAL A 101 -8.80 -9.27 2.22
CA VAL A 101 -7.47 -8.90 2.72
C VAL A 101 -7.57 -8.17 4.05
N ALA A 102 -6.61 -8.41 4.94
CA ALA A 102 -6.54 -7.76 6.25
C ALA A 102 -6.10 -6.28 6.11
N VAL A 103 -5.26 -5.99 5.13
CA VAL A 103 -4.67 -4.68 4.87
C VAL A 103 -4.31 -4.58 3.39
N THR A 104 -4.26 -3.35 2.87
CA THR A 104 -3.77 -3.08 1.51
C THR A 104 -2.57 -2.12 1.57
N PHE A 105 -1.53 -2.44 0.82
CA PHE A 105 -0.44 -1.54 0.46
C PHE A 105 -0.64 -1.12 -0.99
N GLY A 106 -0.76 0.18 -1.25
CA GLY A 106 -1.07 0.55 -2.61
C GLY A 106 -1.28 2.02 -2.87
N CYS A 107 -1.60 2.27 -4.13
CA CYS A 107 -1.64 3.57 -4.77
C CYS A 107 -0.25 4.24 -4.86
N TRP A 108 -0.09 5.13 -5.82
CA TRP A 108 1.08 5.98 -5.98
C TRP A 108 0.67 7.43 -6.27
N THR A 109 -0.24 7.64 -7.20
CA THR A 109 -0.74 8.98 -7.51
C THR A 109 -1.75 9.46 -6.48
N SER A 110 -1.83 10.76 -6.25
CA SER A 110 -2.86 11.33 -5.37
C SER A 110 -4.28 11.07 -5.88
N VAL A 111 -4.49 11.01 -7.20
CA VAL A 111 -5.80 10.66 -7.78
C VAL A 111 -6.17 9.20 -7.50
N SER A 112 -5.23 8.26 -7.66
CA SER A 112 -5.52 6.85 -7.32
C SER A 112 -5.89 6.69 -5.84
N ARG A 113 -5.16 7.35 -4.94
CA ARG A 113 -5.52 7.39 -3.51
C ARG A 113 -6.92 7.95 -3.31
N LYS A 114 -7.21 9.14 -3.84
CA LYS A 114 -8.52 9.79 -3.68
C LYS A 114 -9.67 8.96 -4.26
N SER A 115 -9.43 8.19 -5.31
CA SER A 115 -10.46 7.32 -5.89
C SER A 115 -10.83 6.15 -5.00
N VAL A 116 -9.91 5.66 -4.18
CA VAL A 116 -10.14 4.51 -3.28
C VAL A 116 -10.63 4.91 -1.89
N LEU A 117 -10.41 6.16 -1.44
CA LEU A 117 -10.83 6.61 -0.10
C LEU A 117 -12.29 6.28 0.23
N PRO A 118 -13.28 6.55 -0.65
CA PRO A 118 -14.68 6.23 -0.36
C PRO A 118 -14.89 4.73 -0.10
N VAL A 119 -14.17 3.87 -0.82
CA VAL A 119 -14.27 2.41 -0.67
C VAL A 119 -13.72 1.94 0.67
N TYR A 120 -12.53 2.43 1.06
CA TYR A 120 -11.93 2.08 2.35
C TYR A 120 -12.76 2.61 3.52
N LYS A 121 -13.33 3.80 3.39
CA LYS A 121 -14.23 4.37 4.40
C LYS A 121 -15.53 3.57 4.54
N GLU A 122 -16.19 3.26 3.43
CA GLU A 122 -17.46 2.51 3.38
C GLU A 122 -17.29 1.10 3.98
N LEU A 123 -16.24 0.40 3.60
CA LEU A 123 -16.00 -0.99 3.97
C LEU A 123 -15.13 -1.15 5.22
N ASN A 124 -14.77 -0.03 5.87
CA ASN A 124 -13.88 0.01 7.02
C ASN A 124 -12.58 -0.80 6.79
N GLY A 125 -12.05 -0.72 5.57
CA GLY A 125 -10.78 -1.34 5.20
C GLY A 125 -9.59 -0.52 5.69
N LEU A 126 -8.38 -1.05 5.51
CA LEU A 126 -7.13 -0.41 5.93
C LEU A 126 -6.18 -0.26 4.74
N LEU A 127 -5.76 0.98 4.46
CA LEU A 127 -4.82 1.31 3.40
C LEU A 127 -3.53 1.91 3.98
N PHE A 128 -2.39 1.37 3.59
CA PHE A 128 -1.09 2.02 3.74
C PHE A 128 -0.69 2.64 2.40
N TYR A 129 -0.67 3.98 2.37
CA TYR A 129 -0.26 4.77 1.22
C TYR A 129 1.24 5.05 1.32
N PRO A 130 2.09 4.51 0.40
CA PRO A 130 3.52 4.36 0.66
C PRO A 130 4.38 5.58 0.31
N VAL A 131 3.85 6.57 -0.43
CA VAL A 131 4.64 7.68 -0.97
C VAL A 131 4.26 9.02 -0.37
N GLN A 132 5.04 10.07 -0.69
CA GLN A 132 4.73 11.43 -0.28
C GLN A 132 3.37 11.88 -0.83
N TYR A 133 2.75 12.81 -0.13
CA TYR A 133 1.46 13.36 -0.55
C TYR A 133 1.37 14.86 -0.23
N GLU A 134 0.37 15.52 -0.80
CA GLU A 134 0.16 16.96 -0.71
C GLU A 134 -0.36 17.46 0.65
N GLY A 135 -0.63 16.57 1.60
CA GLY A 135 -1.27 16.95 2.85
C GLY A 135 -2.75 17.34 2.67
N GLU A 136 -3.28 18.15 3.59
CA GLU A 136 -4.68 18.62 3.60
C GLU A 136 -5.73 17.50 3.49
N GLU A 137 -5.39 16.30 3.94
CA GLU A 137 -6.24 15.11 3.92
C GLU A 137 -6.00 14.29 5.18
N LEU A 138 -7.07 13.90 5.83
CA LEU A 138 -7.06 13.01 6.98
C LEU A 138 -8.21 12.00 6.82
N GLU A 139 -7.87 10.73 6.62
CA GLU A 139 -8.84 9.64 6.59
C GLU A 139 -8.41 8.55 7.58
N LYS A 140 -9.30 8.21 8.52
CA LYS A 140 -9.01 7.25 9.60
C LYS A 140 -8.63 5.84 9.11
N ASN A 141 -9.00 5.52 7.88
CA ASN A 141 -8.75 4.24 7.24
C ASN A 141 -7.43 4.21 6.45
N VAL A 142 -6.65 5.32 6.46
CA VAL A 142 -5.42 5.44 5.68
C VAL A 142 -4.24 5.80 6.56
N PHE A 143 -3.17 5.04 6.44
CA PHE A 143 -1.85 5.40 6.96
C PHE A 143 -1.03 6.06 5.85
N TYR A 144 -0.74 7.34 6.01
CA TYR A 144 0.12 8.11 5.12
C TYR A 144 1.56 7.94 5.61
N THR A 145 2.34 7.11 4.93
CA THR A 145 3.69 6.73 5.37
C THR A 145 4.80 7.54 4.70
N GLY A 146 4.45 8.30 3.66
CA GLY A 146 5.38 9.21 2.98
C GLY A 146 5.36 10.63 3.55
N ALA A 147 6.30 11.46 3.08
CA ALA A 147 6.46 12.83 3.55
C ALA A 147 5.26 13.73 3.19
N ALA A 148 4.86 14.57 4.14
CA ALA A 148 3.94 15.67 3.93
C ALA A 148 4.70 16.95 3.55
N PRO A 149 4.04 18.02 3.06
CA PRO A 149 4.71 19.24 2.61
C PRO A 149 5.61 19.91 3.64
N ASN A 150 5.27 19.84 4.92
CA ASN A 150 6.11 20.35 6.01
C ASN A 150 7.40 19.57 6.24
N GLN A 151 7.50 18.36 5.69
CA GLN A 151 8.67 17.49 5.78
C GLN A 151 9.52 17.50 4.49
N GLN A 152 8.99 17.99 3.39
CA GLN A 152 9.64 17.98 2.09
C GLN A 152 9.62 19.36 1.39
N ALA A 153 8.45 19.84 0.97
CA ALA A 153 8.33 21.03 0.13
C ALA A 153 8.69 22.31 0.88
N ILE A 154 8.18 22.52 2.10
CA ILE A 154 8.45 23.71 2.90
C ILE A 154 9.94 23.82 3.27
N PRO A 155 10.62 22.79 3.79
CA PRO A 155 12.06 22.87 4.07
C PRO A 155 12.91 23.18 2.85
N SER A 156 12.52 22.67 1.66
CA SER A 156 13.22 22.98 0.41
C SER A 156 13.15 24.48 0.07
N VAL A 157 11.97 25.09 0.23
CA VAL A 157 11.79 26.52 0.00
C VAL A 157 12.51 27.35 1.07
N GLU A 158 12.45 26.94 2.34
CA GLU A 158 13.22 27.60 3.41
C GLU A 158 14.72 27.59 3.14
N TYR A 159 15.25 26.46 2.63
CA TYR A 159 16.64 26.41 2.22
C TYR A 159 16.96 27.41 1.11
N LEU A 160 16.15 27.49 0.05
CA LEU A 160 16.35 28.44 -1.04
C LEU A 160 16.31 29.90 -0.57
N MET A 161 15.54 30.20 0.47
CA MET A 161 15.46 31.54 1.08
C MET A 161 16.64 31.86 1.99
N SER A 162 17.36 30.84 2.45
CA SER A 162 18.52 31.01 3.33
C SER A 162 19.73 31.55 2.58
N LYS A 163 20.74 32.00 3.34
CA LYS A 163 22.02 32.45 2.79
C LYS A 163 22.72 31.38 1.98
N ASP A 164 22.69 30.13 2.46
CA ASP A 164 23.34 29.01 1.81
C ASP A 164 22.58 28.53 0.56
N GLY A 165 21.27 28.79 0.51
CA GLY A 165 20.41 28.50 -0.63
C GLY A 165 20.28 29.61 -1.67
N GLY A 166 21.01 30.72 -1.50
CA GLY A 166 21.09 31.81 -2.46
C GLY A 166 20.11 32.97 -2.23
N GLU A 167 19.48 33.06 -1.06
CA GLU A 167 18.61 34.17 -0.65
C GLU A 167 17.50 34.49 -1.64
N ALA A 168 16.86 33.44 -2.20
CA ALA A 168 15.79 33.59 -3.18
C ALA A 168 14.65 34.44 -2.66
N LYS A 169 14.22 35.42 -3.47
CA LYS A 169 13.13 36.38 -3.15
C LYS A 169 11.96 36.27 -4.12
N ARG A 170 12.16 35.66 -5.27
CA ARG A 170 11.13 35.47 -6.31
C ARG A 170 11.02 33.99 -6.61
N PHE A 171 9.80 33.49 -6.75
CA PHE A 171 9.49 32.08 -6.88
C PHE A 171 8.58 31.82 -8.07
N VAL A 172 8.87 30.76 -8.80
CA VAL A 172 7.98 30.16 -9.79
C VAL A 172 7.58 28.78 -9.28
N LEU A 173 6.30 28.63 -8.99
CA LEU A 173 5.71 27.36 -8.56
C LEU A 173 5.18 26.65 -9.81
N LEU A 174 5.99 25.80 -10.40
CA LEU A 174 5.66 25.08 -11.62
C LEU A 174 5.11 23.69 -11.28
N GLY A 175 4.01 23.30 -11.90
CA GLY A 175 3.43 21.96 -11.73
C GLY A 175 2.60 21.53 -12.92
N THR A 176 2.32 20.24 -13.01
CA THR A 176 1.30 19.73 -13.94
C THR A 176 -0.10 20.07 -13.39
N ASP A 177 -1.09 20.21 -14.27
CA ASP A 177 -2.47 20.44 -13.87
C ASP A 177 -3.08 19.18 -13.20
N TYR A 178 -2.75 19.00 -11.92
CA TYR A 178 -3.00 17.79 -11.18
C TYR A 178 -3.12 18.09 -9.68
N VAL A 179 -3.83 17.26 -8.92
CA VAL A 179 -4.17 17.54 -7.52
C VAL A 179 -2.93 17.74 -6.63
N TYR A 180 -1.87 16.93 -6.79
CA TYR A 180 -0.67 17.02 -5.96
C TYR A 180 0.05 18.38 -6.11
N PRO A 181 0.49 18.81 -7.32
CA PRO A 181 1.16 20.11 -7.44
C PRO A 181 0.23 21.29 -7.13
N ARG A 182 -1.04 21.26 -7.51
CA ARG A 182 -1.97 22.34 -7.18
C ARG A 182 -2.11 22.56 -5.68
N THR A 183 -2.26 21.49 -4.91
CA THR A 183 -2.37 21.58 -3.44
C THR A 183 -1.02 21.97 -2.82
N THR A 184 0.08 21.40 -3.31
CA THR A 184 1.43 21.74 -2.83
C THR A 184 1.75 23.21 -3.11
N ASN A 185 1.45 23.72 -4.31
CA ASN A 185 1.68 25.13 -4.66
C ASN A 185 0.83 26.07 -3.82
N LYS A 186 -0.43 25.73 -3.54
CA LYS A 186 -1.28 26.46 -2.59
C LYS A 186 -0.62 26.60 -1.21
N ILE A 187 -0.07 25.50 -0.69
CA ILE A 187 0.62 25.47 0.60
C ILE A 187 1.90 26.32 0.55
N LEU A 188 2.71 26.16 -0.50
CA LEU A 188 3.94 26.91 -0.68
C LEU A 188 3.68 28.41 -0.86
N ARG A 189 2.63 28.81 -1.59
CA ARG A 189 2.21 30.20 -1.71
C ARG A 189 1.85 30.79 -0.35
N ALA A 190 1.05 30.08 0.44
CA ALA A 190 0.68 30.51 1.78
C ALA A 190 1.92 30.64 2.70
N PHE A 191 2.84 29.68 2.61
CA PHE A 191 4.09 29.69 3.35
C PHE A 191 4.97 30.89 2.95
N LEU A 192 5.21 31.12 1.66
CA LEU A 192 6.00 32.25 1.14
C LEU A 192 5.42 33.59 1.61
N LYS A 193 4.10 33.77 1.54
CA LYS A 193 3.42 34.97 2.06
C LYS A 193 3.64 35.14 3.56
N SER A 194 3.62 34.08 4.34
CA SER A 194 3.90 34.12 5.78
C SER A 194 5.34 34.53 6.11
N LYS A 195 6.26 34.31 5.16
CA LYS A 195 7.66 34.79 5.25
C LYS A 195 7.89 36.21 4.67
N GLY A 196 6.84 36.89 4.25
CA GLY A 196 6.88 38.28 3.75
C GLY A 196 7.20 38.39 2.26
N VAL A 197 7.16 37.32 1.49
CA VAL A 197 7.29 37.39 0.02
C VAL A 197 6.04 38.03 -0.56
N ALA A 198 6.23 39.07 -1.39
CA ALA A 198 5.12 39.81 -2.01
C ALA A 198 4.39 38.92 -3.03
N GLU A 199 3.07 39.08 -3.18
CA GLU A 199 2.26 38.34 -4.15
C GLU A 199 2.81 38.44 -5.58
N ALA A 200 3.34 39.60 -5.96
CA ALA A 200 3.93 39.86 -7.28
C ALA A 200 5.22 39.04 -7.55
N ASP A 201 5.85 38.52 -6.50
CA ASP A 201 7.07 37.73 -6.57
C ASP A 201 6.80 36.21 -6.52
N ILE A 202 5.54 35.80 -6.56
CA ILE A 202 5.11 34.40 -6.55
C ILE A 202 4.30 34.12 -7.82
N MET A 203 4.96 33.55 -8.82
CA MET A 203 4.32 33.07 -10.04
C MET A 203 3.88 31.62 -9.89
N GLU A 204 2.84 31.22 -10.61
CA GLU A 204 2.31 29.86 -10.57
C GLU A 204 1.89 29.43 -11.98
N GLU A 205 2.38 28.28 -12.44
CA GLU A 205 2.15 27.75 -13.79
C GLU A 205 1.84 26.25 -13.75
N TYR A 206 0.89 25.80 -14.64
CA TYR A 206 0.44 24.42 -14.73
C TYR A 206 0.39 23.90 -16.16
#